data_f57d29299616c7697100689227b5349a
#
_entry.id   f57d29299616c7697100689227b5349a
#
_cell.length_a   1.000
_cell.length_b   1.000
_cell.length_c   1.000
_cell.angle_alpha   90.00
_cell.angle_beta   90.00
_cell.angle_gamma   90.00
#
_symmetry.space_group_name_H-M   'P 1'
#
loop_
_entity.id
_entity.type
_entity.pdbx_description
1 polymer ?
#
loop_
_entity_poly.entity_id
_entity_poly.type
_entity_poly.pdbx_seq_one_letter_code
_entity_poly.pdbx_strand_id
1 'polypeptide(L)'
;MVNTNPFFDELSDTPVRTKICQRCGEHKHIDHFAHRSYSKNGDRETKNYCKDCDRIAQKLVEKIKKQIGPPKPDHVCDCCKKTEQAILIEFRLHQGTKKKTVWTYDHDHKTGLFRGIICQPCNTVMGNLKDSLDVAHKVVKYMKKHNER
;
A
#
# COMPACT_ATOMS: atom_id res chain seq x y z
N MET A 1 9.44 -56.11 -28.21
CA MET A 1 10.36 -55.32 -27.39
C MET A 1 9.75 -53.92 -27.26
N VAL A 2 9.10 -53.66 -26.18
CA VAL A 2 8.44 -52.36 -25.92
C VAL A 2 9.43 -51.50 -25.15
N ASN A 3 9.89 -50.41 -25.76
CA ASN A 3 10.88 -49.50 -25.20
C ASN A 3 10.12 -48.54 -24.26
N THR A 4 10.09 -48.86 -22.96
CA THR A 4 9.57 -47.98 -21.91
C THR A 4 10.68 -47.03 -21.53
N ASN A 5 10.52 -45.75 -21.89
CA ASN A 5 11.41 -44.66 -21.50
C ASN A 5 11.02 -44.23 -20.07
N PRO A 6 11.87 -44.38 -19.02
CA PRO A 6 11.54 -44.13 -17.64
C PRO A 6 11.77 -42.66 -17.21
N PHE A 7 11.64 -41.69 -18.14
CA PHE A 7 11.97 -40.28 -17.90
C PHE A 7 10.76 -39.36 -17.75
N PHE A 8 9.56 -39.89 -17.53
CA PHE A 8 8.35 -39.06 -17.32
C PHE A 8 7.60 -39.48 -16.06
N ASP A 9 8.17 -39.33 -14.89
CA ASP A 9 7.40 -39.30 -13.63
C ASP A 9 8.27 -38.79 -12.47
N GLU A 10 8.71 -37.54 -12.55
CA GLU A 10 8.93 -36.73 -11.37
C GLU A 10 8.27 -35.37 -11.61
N LEU A 11 6.93 -35.39 -11.63
CA LEU A 11 6.15 -34.20 -11.29
C LEU A 11 6.53 -33.86 -9.86
N SER A 12 7.45 -32.90 -9.71
CA SER A 12 7.86 -32.36 -8.43
C SER A 12 6.61 -31.89 -7.68
N ASP A 13 6.26 -32.63 -6.65
CA ASP A 13 5.15 -32.38 -5.73
C ASP A 13 5.51 -31.20 -4.81
N THR A 14 6.03 -30.13 -5.40
CA THR A 14 6.22 -28.87 -4.69
C THR A 14 4.85 -28.23 -4.51
N PRO A 15 4.39 -28.03 -3.27
CA PRO A 15 3.07 -27.48 -3.03
C PRO A 15 2.94 -26.13 -3.74
N VAL A 16 1.93 -26.02 -4.62
CA VAL A 16 1.65 -24.79 -5.37
C VAL A 16 1.37 -23.67 -4.39
N ARG A 17 2.32 -22.75 -4.22
CA ARG A 17 2.20 -21.64 -3.27
C ARG A 17 1.24 -20.59 -3.83
N THR A 18 0.00 -20.58 -3.34
CA THR A 18 -1.03 -19.59 -3.70
C THR A 18 -1.28 -18.60 -2.56
N LYS A 19 -1.81 -17.43 -2.91
CA LYS A 19 -2.18 -16.37 -1.98
C LYS A 19 -3.44 -15.65 -2.48
N ILE A 20 -4.31 -15.22 -1.56
CA ILE A 20 -5.47 -14.40 -1.89
C ILE A 20 -5.02 -12.94 -2.05
N CYS A 21 -5.36 -12.33 -3.20
CA CYS A 21 -5.18 -10.91 -3.40
C CYS A 21 -6.19 -10.11 -2.58
N GLN A 22 -5.73 -9.24 -1.68
CA GLN A 22 -6.63 -8.44 -0.81
C GLN A 22 -7.46 -7.39 -1.57
N ARG A 23 -7.16 -7.11 -2.85
CA ARG A 23 -7.92 -6.16 -3.67
C ARG A 23 -8.98 -6.84 -4.55
N CYS A 24 -8.62 -7.86 -5.32
CA CYS A 24 -9.58 -8.55 -6.19
C CYS A 24 -10.20 -9.81 -5.56
N GLY A 25 -9.71 -10.26 -4.41
CA GLY A 25 -10.22 -11.47 -3.75
C GLY A 25 -9.82 -12.79 -4.40
N GLU A 26 -9.11 -12.77 -5.54
CA GLU A 26 -8.76 -13.97 -6.28
C GLU A 26 -7.58 -14.72 -5.65
N HIS A 27 -7.64 -16.05 -5.67
CA HIS A 27 -6.52 -16.93 -5.40
C HIS A 27 -5.57 -16.93 -6.61
N LYS A 28 -4.31 -16.54 -6.38
CA LYS A 28 -3.28 -16.48 -7.44
C LYS A 28 -1.99 -17.11 -6.95
N HIS A 29 -1.24 -17.68 -7.88
CA HIS A 29 0.11 -18.16 -7.60
C HIS A 29 0.97 -17.01 -7.03
N ILE A 30 1.91 -17.33 -6.14
CA ILE A 30 2.75 -16.36 -5.44
C ILE A 30 3.54 -15.44 -6.40
N ASP A 31 3.86 -15.91 -7.58
CA ASP A 31 4.57 -15.13 -8.61
C ASP A 31 3.75 -13.98 -9.21
N HIS A 32 2.43 -14.01 -9.04
CA HIS A 32 1.57 -12.86 -9.39
C HIS A 32 1.65 -11.70 -8.40
N PHE A 33 2.41 -11.85 -7.32
CA PHE A 33 2.62 -10.81 -6.32
C PHE A 33 4.05 -10.24 -6.42
N ALA A 34 4.16 -8.92 -6.28
CA ALA A 34 5.47 -8.27 -6.27
C ALA A 34 6.22 -8.61 -5.00
N HIS A 35 7.53 -8.81 -5.12
CA HIS A 35 8.43 -8.96 -3.98
C HIS A 35 8.42 -7.70 -3.11
N ARG A 36 8.41 -7.87 -1.81
CA ARG A 36 8.47 -6.80 -0.82
C ARG A 36 9.81 -6.79 -0.08
N SER A 37 10.16 -7.91 0.51
CA SER A 37 11.35 -8.09 1.35
C SER A 37 11.67 -9.58 1.48
N TYR A 38 12.73 -9.89 2.17
CA TYR A 38 12.98 -11.23 2.70
C TYR A 38 12.66 -11.24 4.20
N SER A 39 12.08 -12.33 4.68
CA SER A 39 11.90 -12.57 6.12
C SER A 39 13.26 -12.77 6.81
N LYS A 40 13.29 -12.75 8.13
CA LYS A 40 14.51 -13.06 8.90
C LYS A 40 15.05 -14.46 8.58
N ASN A 41 14.19 -15.39 8.15
CA ASN A 41 14.54 -16.76 7.77
C ASN A 41 14.92 -16.90 6.30
N GLY A 42 15.04 -15.79 5.55
CA GLY A 42 15.37 -15.80 4.12
C GLY A 42 14.21 -16.07 3.18
N ASP A 43 12.97 -16.28 3.68
CA ASP A 43 11.81 -16.49 2.85
C ASP A 43 11.40 -15.23 2.09
N ARG A 44 10.98 -15.41 0.85
CA ARG A 44 10.49 -14.31 0.00
C ARG A 44 9.13 -13.82 0.47
N GLU A 45 9.08 -12.60 1.01
CA GLU A 45 7.83 -11.91 1.30
C GLU A 45 7.30 -11.18 0.08
N THR A 46 5.98 -11.20 -0.10
CA THR A 46 5.30 -10.54 -1.21
C THR A 46 4.27 -9.54 -0.73
N LYS A 47 3.94 -8.56 -1.60
CA LYS A 47 2.84 -7.62 -1.35
C LYS A 47 1.52 -8.38 -1.13
N ASN A 48 0.55 -7.76 -0.46
CA ASN A 48 -0.77 -8.34 -0.18
C ASN A 48 -1.76 -8.23 -1.36
N TYR A 49 -1.38 -7.57 -2.43
CA TYR A 49 -2.16 -7.44 -3.66
C TYR A 49 -1.34 -7.84 -4.88
N CYS A 50 -2.00 -8.40 -5.88
CA CYS A 50 -1.34 -8.90 -7.08
C CYS A 50 -0.80 -7.74 -7.94
N LYS A 51 0.15 -8.07 -8.84
CA LYS A 51 0.80 -7.12 -9.76
C LYS A 51 -0.21 -6.35 -10.63
N ASP A 52 -1.31 -6.99 -11.03
CA ASP A 52 -2.33 -6.35 -11.87
C ASP A 52 -3.09 -5.29 -11.07
N CYS A 53 -3.53 -5.62 -9.86
CA CYS A 53 -4.16 -4.65 -8.95
C CYS A 53 -3.22 -3.50 -8.59
N ASP A 54 -1.92 -3.77 -8.42
CA ASP A 54 -0.91 -2.74 -8.17
C ASP A 54 -0.76 -1.80 -9.37
N ARG A 55 -0.68 -2.37 -10.59
CA ARG A 55 -0.59 -1.60 -11.84
C ARG A 55 -1.81 -0.71 -12.07
N ILE A 56 -3.01 -1.23 -11.82
CA ILE A 56 -4.26 -0.44 -11.93
C ILE A 56 -4.22 0.75 -10.97
N ALA A 57 -3.84 0.53 -9.72
CA ALA A 57 -3.73 1.60 -8.72
C ALA A 57 -2.67 2.64 -9.08
N GLN A 58 -1.51 2.22 -9.59
CA GLN A 58 -0.48 3.16 -10.04
C GLN A 58 -0.96 4.04 -11.19
N LYS A 59 -1.62 3.45 -12.21
CA LYS A 59 -2.20 4.21 -13.34
C LYS A 59 -3.24 5.22 -12.86
N LEU A 60 -4.07 4.86 -11.88
CA LEU A 60 -5.05 5.80 -11.29
C LEU A 60 -4.34 6.99 -10.64
N VAL A 61 -3.33 6.74 -9.80
CA VAL A 61 -2.57 7.81 -9.15
C VAL A 61 -1.85 8.69 -10.17
N GLU A 62 -1.29 8.11 -11.23
CA GLU A 62 -0.66 8.87 -12.32
C GLU A 62 -1.68 9.75 -13.05
N LYS A 63 -2.88 9.24 -13.32
CA LYS A 63 -3.97 10.02 -13.91
C LYS A 63 -4.35 11.20 -13.01
N ILE A 64 -4.54 10.96 -11.71
CA ILE A 64 -4.85 12.00 -10.72
C ILE A 64 -3.74 13.08 -10.71
N LYS A 65 -2.47 12.67 -10.64
CA LYS A 65 -1.33 13.59 -10.67
C LYS A 65 -1.31 14.47 -11.92
N LYS A 66 -1.62 13.90 -13.07
CA LYS A 66 -1.70 14.67 -14.33
C LYS A 66 -2.85 15.69 -14.33
N GLN A 67 -3.97 15.35 -13.72
CA GLN A 67 -5.14 16.21 -13.67
C GLN A 67 -5.00 17.34 -12.63
N ILE A 68 -4.47 17.01 -11.46
CA ILE A 68 -4.38 17.94 -10.33
C ILE A 68 -3.10 18.80 -10.39
N GLY A 69 -2.02 18.27 -10.97
CA GLY A 69 -0.71 18.89 -10.96
C GLY A 69 0.04 18.72 -9.65
N PRO A 70 1.26 19.27 -9.53
CA PRO A 70 2.05 19.22 -8.31
C PRO A 70 1.43 20.09 -7.19
N PRO A 71 1.64 19.74 -5.90
CA PRO A 71 1.24 20.61 -4.80
C PRO A 71 1.94 21.97 -4.91
N LYS A 72 1.26 23.04 -4.50
CA LYS A 72 1.83 24.39 -4.45
C LYS A 72 2.95 24.45 -3.40
N PRO A 73 3.90 25.41 -3.51
CA PRO A 73 4.99 25.54 -2.53
C PRO A 73 4.53 25.79 -1.09
N ASP A 74 3.38 26.45 -0.93
CA ASP A 74 2.73 26.76 0.35
C ASP A 74 1.66 25.74 0.76
N HIS A 75 1.61 24.57 0.07
CA HIS A 75 0.61 23.54 0.34
C HIS A 75 0.71 23.03 1.79
N VAL A 76 -0.45 22.89 2.43
CA VAL A 76 -0.62 22.23 3.72
C VAL A 76 -1.40 20.94 3.55
N CYS A 77 -1.10 19.94 4.34
CA CYS A 77 -1.79 18.65 4.30
C CYS A 77 -3.32 18.84 4.46
N ASP A 78 -4.09 18.34 3.50
CA ASP A 78 -5.57 18.47 3.54
C ASP A 78 -6.20 17.78 4.76
N CYS A 79 -5.51 16.80 5.35
CA CYS A 79 -5.96 16.08 6.55
C CYS A 79 -5.54 16.78 7.85
N CYS A 80 -4.22 16.88 8.14
CA CYS A 80 -3.73 17.38 9.41
C CYS A 80 -3.38 18.89 9.42
N LYS A 81 -3.50 19.57 8.27
CA LYS A 81 -3.23 21.01 8.09
C LYS A 81 -1.79 21.45 8.38
N LYS A 82 -0.84 20.53 8.44
CA LYS A 82 0.57 20.82 8.66
C LYS A 82 1.30 21.14 7.36
N THR A 83 2.29 22.04 7.44
CA THR A 83 3.22 22.34 6.35
C THR A 83 4.22 21.19 6.14
N GLU A 84 4.90 21.14 4.98
CA GLU A 84 5.95 20.16 4.70
C GLU A 84 7.02 20.15 5.77
N GLN A 85 7.51 21.34 6.18
CA GLN A 85 8.56 21.46 7.18
C GLN A 85 8.13 20.94 8.55
N ALA A 86 6.90 21.24 8.99
CA ALA A 86 6.37 20.73 10.26
C ALA A 86 6.28 19.19 10.23
N ILE A 87 5.88 18.61 9.10
CA ILE A 87 5.78 17.15 8.92
C ILE A 87 7.18 16.51 8.99
N LEU A 88 8.17 17.08 8.29
CA LEU A 88 9.54 16.57 8.29
C LEU A 88 10.14 16.54 9.69
N ILE A 89 9.93 17.61 10.47
CA ILE A 89 10.44 17.73 11.84
C ILE A 89 9.74 16.73 12.77
N GLU A 90 8.41 16.72 12.79
CA GLU A 90 7.62 15.92 13.73
C GLU A 90 7.80 14.41 13.54
N PHE A 91 7.81 13.97 12.29
CA PHE A 91 7.95 12.56 11.96
C PHE A 91 9.38 12.12 11.69
N ARG A 92 10.37 13.02 11.91
CA ARG A 92 11.79 12.77 11.66
C ARG A 92 12.03 12.15 10.28
N LEU A 93 11.26 12.60 9.29
CA LEU A 93 11.39 12.15 7.92
C LEU A 93 12.62 12.82 7.31
N HIS A 94 13.69 12.06 7.13
CA HIS A 94 14.82 12.56 6.38
C HIS A 94 14.45 12.61 4.89
N GLN A 95 14.72 13.74 4.25
CA GLN A 95 14.78 13.80 2.79
C GLN A 95 15.96 12.93 2.36
N GLY A 96 15.66 11.66 2.04
CA GLY A 96 16.68 10.76 1.51
C GLY A 96 17.26 11.30 0.21
N THR A 97 18.41 10.79 -0.19
CA THR A 97 19.14 11.15 -1.43
C THR A 97 18.31 11.06 -2.72
N LYS A 98 17.18 10.37 -2.71
CA LYS A 98 16.15 10.42 -3.75
C LYS A 98 15.04 11.34 -3.23
N LYS A 99 14.81 12.45 -3.90
CA LYS A 99 13.75 13.47 -3.64
C LYS A 99 12.36 12.82 -3.51
N LYS A 100 12.11 12.14 -2.40
CA LYS A 100 10.77 11.62 -2.08
C LYS A 100 9.97 12.75 -1.46
N THR A 101 8.93 13.18 -2.15
CA THR A 101 7.97 14.12 -1.59
C THR A 101 7.28 13.53 -0.35
N VAL A 102 6.95 14.38 0.61
CA VAL A 102 6.14 14.00 1.77
C VAL A 102 4.65 13.84 1.40
N TRP A 103 4.29 14.27 0.20
CA TRP A 103 2.92 14.37 -0.26
C TRP A 103 2.44 13.10 -0.98
N THR A 104 1.18 12.74 -0.72
CA THR A 104 0.46 11.63 -1.37
C THR A 104 -0.86 12.15 -1.89
N TYR A 105 -1.20 11.75 -3.13
CA TYR A 105 -2.51 12.04 -3.74
C TYR A 105 -3.51 11.00 -3.25
N ASP A 106 -4.31 11.40 -2.29
CA ASP A 106 -5.30 10.54 -1.67
C ASP A 106 -6.54 10.39 -2.55
N HIS A 107 -7.11 9.20 -2.55
CA HIS A 107 -8.29 8.88 -3.35
C HIS A 107 -9.09 7.76 -2.67
N ASP A 108 -10.36 7.74 -2.93
CA ASP A 108 -11.23 6.65 -2.49
C ASP A 108 -10.91 5.36 -3.24
N HIS A 109 -10.59 4.31 -2.50
CA HIS A 109 -10.15 3.03 -3.09
C HIS A 109 -11.28 2.26 -3.81
N LYS A 110 -12.56 2.60 -3.57
CA LYS A 110 -13.71 1.96 -4.21
C LYS A 110 -14.12 2.68 -5.49
N THR A 111 -14.16 4.02 -5.42
CA THR A 111 -14.64 4.85 -6.52
C THR A 111 -13.53 5.41 -7.39
N GLY A 112 -12.28 5.45 -6.87
CA GLY A 112 -11.14 6.09 -7.52
C GLY A 112 -11.18 7.62 -7.50
N LEU A 113 -12.14 8.24 -6.81
CA LEU A 113 -12.28 9.69 -6.75
C LEU A 113 -11.17 10.31 -5.88
N PHE A 114 -10.53 11.34 -6.41
CA PHE A 114 -9.55 12.15 -5.69
C PHE A 114 -10.18 12.82 -4.48
N ARG A 115 -9.52 12.76 -3.32
CA ARG A 115 -9.98 13.35 -2.04
C ARG A 115 -9.14 14.54 -1.61
N GLY A 116 -7.83 14.54 -1.92
CA GLY A 116 -6.93 15.61 -1.52
C GLY A 116 -5.47 15.24 -1.59
N ILE A 117 -4.59 16.21 -1.33
CA ILE A 117 -3.15 15.99 -1.20
C ILE A 117 -2.81 15.97 0.28
N ILE A 118 -2.48 14.80 0.80
CA ILE A 118 -2.19 14.58 2.23
C ILE A 118 -0.74 14.15 2.44
N CYS A 119 -0.25 14.28 3.65
CA CYS A 119 1.09 13.81 3.98
C CYS A 119 1.16 12.28 4.14
N GLN A 120 2.36 11.73 3.96
CA GLN A 120 2.64 10.30 4.13
C GLN A 120 2.14 9.72 5.47
N PRO A 121 2.36 10.37 6.64
CA PRO A 121 1.81 9.90 7.91
C PRO A 121 0.29 9.79 7.91
N CYS A 122 -0.43 10.82 7.41
CA CYS A 122 -1.89 10.77 7.30
C CYS A 122 -2.37 9.66 6.38
N ASN A 123 -1.71 9.49 5.22
CA ASN A 123 -2.02 8.39 4.31
C ASN A 123 -1.81 7.01 4.95
N THR A 124 -0.79 6.86 5.77
CA THR A 124 -0.55 5.61 6.52
C THR A 124 -1.67 5.35 7.54
N VAL A 125 -2.11 6.39 8.26
CA VAL A 125 -3.25 6.26 9.21
C VAL A 125 -4.52 5.84 8.48
N MET A 126 -4.86 6.50 7.35
CA MET A 126 -6.03 6.16 6.54
C MET A 126 -5.98 4.71 6.05
N GLY A 127 -4.82 4.27 5.57
CA GLY A 127 -4.61 2.89 5.14
C GLY A 127 -4.77 1.86 6.28
N ASN A 128 -4.27 2.17 7.48
CA ASN A 128 -4.41 1.31 8.66
C ASN A 128 -5.86 1.21 9.13
N LEU A 129 -6.64 2.29 9.01
CA LEU A 129 -8.08 2.31 9.28
C LEU A 129 -8.90 1.64 8.16
N LYS A 130 -8.27 1.22 7.05
CA LYS A 130 -8.93 0.65 5.86
C LYS A 130 -10.06 1.55 5.32
N ASP A 131 -9.87 2.86 5.38
CA ASP A 131 -10.89 3.87 5.04
C ASP A 131 -12.24 3.70 5.80
N SER A 132 -12.24 3.05 6.96
CA SER A 132 -13.44 2.77 7.74
C SER A 132 -13.70 3.86 8.78
N LEU A 133 -14.79 4.62 8.59
CA LEU A 133 -15.26 5.61 9.56
C LEU A 133 -15.64 4.98 10.90
N ASP A 134 -16.22 3.76 10.89
CA ASP A 134 -16.56 3.04 12.12
C ASP A 134 -15.31 2.73 12.95
N VAL A 135 -14.24 2.24 12.31
CA VAL A 135 -12.97 1.98 12.98
C VAL A 135 -12.36 3.30 13.49
N ALA A 136 -12.39 4.36 12.67
CA ALA A 136 -11.88 5.67 13.08
C ALA A 136 -12.61 6.20 14.32
N HIS A 137 -13.94 6.12 14.36
CA HIS A 137 -14.74 6.53 15.53
C HIS A 137 -14.39 5.71 16.79
N LYS A 138 -14.19 4.40 16.65
CA LYS A 138 -13.77 3.53 17.76
C LYS A 138 -12.40 3.94 18.31
N VAL A 139 -11.44 4.24 17.42
CA VAL A 139 -10.12 4.73 17.82
C VAL A 139 -10.22 6.06 18.55
N VAL A 140 -10.99 7.03 18.03
CA VAL A 140 -11.20 8.33 18.68
C VAL A 140 -11.85 8.15 20.07
N LYS A 141 -12.88 7.31 20.18
CA LYS A 141 -13.54 7.01 21.47
C LYS A 141 -12.56 6.40 22.48
N TYR A 142 -11.73 5.46 22.02
CA TYR A 142 -10.69 4.86 22.86
C TYR A 142 -9.68 5.91 23.35
N MET A 143 -9.18 6.77 22.46
CA MET A 143 -8.21 7.82 22.81
C MET A 143 -8.81 8.81 23.81
N LYS A 144 -10.03 9.30 23.60
CA LYS A 144 -10.72 10.19 24.54
C LYS A 144 -10.78 9.61 25.94
N LYS A 145 -11.22 8.35 26.07
CA LYS A 145 -11.32 7.66 27.37
C LYS A 145 -10.00 7.64 28.16
N HIS A 146 -8.85 7.66 27.47
CA HIS A 146 -7.53 7.50 28.11
C HIS A 146 -6.71 8.78 28.17
N ASN A 147 -7.07 9.83 27.42
CA ASN A 147 -6.36 11.12 27.41
C ASN A 147 -7.02 12.20 28.30
N GLU A 148 -8.20 11.92 28.87
CA GLU A 148 -8.91 12.82 29.81
C GLU A 148 -8.53 12.55 31.29
N ARG A 149 -7.27 12.11 31.53
CA ARG A 149 -6.74 11.88 32.88
C ARG A 149 -5.88 13.06 33.32
#